data_00c5d490d44e3800dc048174ab3004d6
#
_entry.id   00c5d490d44e3800dc048174ab3004d6
#
_cell.length_a   1.000
_cell.length_b   1.000
_cell.length_c   1.000
_cell.angle_alpha   90.00
_cell.angle_beta   90.00
_cell.angle_gamma   90.00
#
_symmetry.space_group_name_H-M   'P 1'
#
loop_
_entity.id
_entity.type
_entity.pdbx_description
1 polymer ?
#
loop_
_entity_poly.entity_id
_entity_poly.type
_entity_poly.pdbx_seq_one_letter_code
_entity_poly.pdbx_strand_id
1 'polypeptide(L)'
;AIGLSEVVSNNLASWRQLFSVQVEKERLSKLKARFISFENESYPPLLKSIYDPPIGLYCCGPAEFSANIIAIVGSRYASLYGLQVAERLACELAERGWCVLSGFARGIDTAAHRGALRAQGLTVGVLGCSIDRVYPPENGELYAELRQKGGLISELRLGSRVDRMSFPRRNRILSGMSQAVVVVESDVKGGSMLTASFALDQNRQVFAIPGRIDSDMSRGCHSLIRNGATLVTCVE
;
A
#
# COMPACT_ATOMS: atom_id res chain seq x y z
N ALA A 1 26.46 -16.39 -19.74
CA ALA A 1 26.90 -15.44 -18.71
C ALA A 1 25.90 -14.27 -18.68
N ILE A 2 25.15 -14.14 -17.61
CA ILE A 2 24.27 -13.00 -17.37
C ILE A 2 25.25 -11.82 -17.12
N GLY A 3 25.25 -10.80 -18.00
CA GLY A 3 26.18 -9.66 -17.95
C GLY A 3 26.04 -8.75 -16.72
N LEU A 4 26.21 -9.34 -15.54
CA LEU A 4 26.22 -8.60 -14.27
C LEU A 4 27.57 -7.90 -14.09
N SER A 5 27.55 -6.69 -13.55
CA SER A 5 28.80 -6.01 -13.17
C SER A 5 29.55 -6.83 -12.13
N GLU A 6 30.87 -6.71 -12.08
CA GLU A 6 31.75 -7.42 -11.13
C GLU A 6 31.31 -7.18 -9.66
N VAL A 7 30.90 -5.94 -9.33
CA VAL A 7 30.38 -5.58 -8.00
C VAL A 7 29.10 -6.38 -7.66
N VAL A 8 28.18 -6.51 -8.60
CA VAL A 8 26.93 -7.26 -8.40
C VAL A 8 27.22 -8.75 -8.27
N SER A 9 28.14 -9.29 -9.09
CA SER A 9 28.56 -10.70 -9.02
C SER A 9 29.21 -11.03 -7.67
N ASN A 10 30.13 -10.19 -7.19
CA ASN A 10 30.79 -10.36 -5.90
C ASN A 10 29.79 -10.24 -4.73
N ASN A 11 28.84 -9.31 -4.78
CA ASN A 11 27.80 -9.18 -3.78
C ASN A 11 26.88 -10.41 -3.76
N LEU A 12 26.53 -10.97 -4.93
CA LEU A 12 25.75 -12.21 -5.02
C LEU A 12 26.54 -13.42 -4.48
N ALA A 13 27.85 -13.50 -4.72
CA ALA A 13 28.68 -14.59 -4.22
C ALA A 13 28.84 -14.53 -2.69
N SER A 14 28.91 -13.34 -2.11
CA SER A 14 29.14 -13.12 -0.67
C SER A 14 27.86 -12.92 0.15
N TRP A 15 26.66 -12.88 -0.47
CA TRP A 15 25.41 -12.55 0.22
C TRP A 15 25.14 -13.43 1.45
N ARG A 16 25.50 -14.74 1.39
CA ARG A 16 25.32 -15.68 2.51
C ARG A 16 26.16 -15.34 3.72
N GLN A 17 27.29 -14.68 3.52
CA GLN A 17 28.16 -14.21 4.62
C GLN A 17 27.61 -12.91 5.25
N LEU A 18 26.88 -12.12 4.47
CA LEU A 18 26.32 -10.83 4.87
C LEU A 18 24.90 -10.95 5.45
N PHE A 19 24.22 -12.09 5.24
CA PHE A 19 22.86 -12.31 5.68
C PHE A 19 22.73 -13.57 6.53
N SER A 20 22.37 -13.41 7.79
CA SER A 20 22.03 -14.51 8.68
C SER A 20 20.52 -14.65 8.80
N VAL A 21 19.99 -15.78 8.33
CA VAL A 21 18.57 -16.15 8.48
C VAL A 21 18.17 -16.21 9.95
N GLN A 22 19.06 -16.71 10.82
CA GLN A 22 18.80 -16.83 12.25
C GLN A 22 18.61 -15.45 12.88
N VAL A 23 19.50 -14.51 12.59
CA VAL A 23 19.39 -13.12 13.09
C VAL A 23 18.12 -12.47 12.59
N GLU A 24 17.72 -12.68 11.33
CA GLU A 24 16.49 -12.11 10.79
C GLU A 24 15.24 -12.70 11.45
N LYS A 25 15.21 -14.01 11.73
CA LYS A 25 14.14 -14.66 12.49
C LYS A 25 14.01 -14.11 13.90
N GLU A 26 15.12 -13.89 14.60
CA GLU A 26 15.12 -13.29 15.94
C GLU A 26 14.58 -11.84 15.92
N ARG A 27 14.96 -11.05 14.91
CA ARG A 27 14.43 -9.69 14.73
C ARG A 27 12.94 -9.70 14.45
N LEU A 28 12.45 -10.59 13.59
CA LEU A 28 11.02 -10.78 13.32
C LEU A 28 10.27 -11.16 14.60
N SER A 29 10.79 -12.11 15.37
CA SER A 29 10.17 -12.53 16.64
C SER A 29 10.06 -11.37 17.63
N LYS A 30 11.12 -10.57 17.81
CA LYS A 30 11.10 -9.37 18.67
C LYS A 30 10.07 -8.33 18.24
N LEU A 31 9.87 -8.21 16.93
CA LEU A 31 8.87 -7.30 16.35
C LEU A 31 7.45 -7.89 16.33
N LYS A 32 7.26 -9.14 16.73
CA LYS A 32 6.01 -9.90 16.52
C LYS A 32 5.57 -9.82 15.06
N ALA A 33 6.51 -9.97 14.15
CA ALA A 33 6.32 -9.91 12.72
C ALA A 33 6.59 -11.27 12.07
N ARG A 34 6.08 -11.47 10.86
CA ARG A 34 6.29 -12.68 10.06
C ARG A 34 6.77 -12.32 8.65
N PHE A 35 7.45 -13.25 8.01
CA PHE A 35 7.79 -13.18 6.61
C PHE A 35 6.96 -14.19 5.83
N ILE A 36 6.27 -13.74 4.80
CA ILE A 36 5.46 -14.57 3.91
C ILE A 36 6.16 -14.60 2.57
N SER A 37 6.72 -15.75 2.18
CA SER A 37 7.35 -15.94 0.88
C SER A 37 6.30 -16.11 -0.22
N PHE A 38 6.70 -15.89 -1.46
CA PHE A 38 5.86 -16.08 -2.65
C PHE A 38 5.24 -17.49 -2.74
N GLU A 39 5.98 -18.53 -2.25
CA GLU A 39 5.52 -19.92 -2.24
C GLU A 39 4.53 -20.24 -1.11
N ASN A 40 4.40 -19.35 -0.12
CA ASN A 40 3.52 -19.58 1.01
C ASN A 40 2.05 -19.47 0.62
N GLU A 41 1.20 -20.35 1.14
CA GLU A 41 -0.25 -20.35 0.89
C GLU A 41 -0.93 -19.05 1.36
N SER A 42 -0.42 -18.42 2.41
CA SER A 42 -0.90 -17.13 2.92
C SER A 42 -0.44 -15.92 2.08
N TYR A 43 0.32 -16.14 1.00
CA TYR A 43 0.71 -15.04 0.12
C TYR A 43 -0.51 -14.53 -0.66
N PRO A 44 -0.74 -13.20 -0.76
CA PRO A 44 -1.95 -12.65 -1.39
C PRO A 44 -2.15 -13.16 -2.83
N PRO A 45 -3.25 -13.86 -3.14
CA PRO A 45 -3.41 -14.50 -4.45
C PRO A 45 -3.38 -13.53 -5.63
N LEU A 46 -4.03 -12.36 -5.48
CA LEU A 46 -4.03 -11.32 -6.51
C LEU A 46 -2.63 -10.76 -6.76
N LEU A 47 -1.80 -10.67 -5.73
CA LEU A 47 -0.42 -10.18 -5.86
C LEU A 47 0.49 -11.18 -6.60
N LYS A 48 0.19 -12.47 -6.54
CA LYS A 48 0.94 -13.50 -7.31
C LYS A 48 0.80 -13.31 -8.82
N SER A 49 -0.30 -12.73 -9.27
CA SER A 49 -0.64 -12.62 -10.70
C SER A 49 -0.08 -11.38 -11.39
N ILE A 50 0.55 -10.45 -10.67
CA ILE A 50 1.13 -9.26 -11.30
C ILE A 50 2.44 -9.58 -12.01
N TYR A 51 2.88 -8.72 -12.93
CA TYR A 51 4.11 -8.92 -13.71
C TYR A 51 5.38 -9.02 -12.84
N ASP A 52 5.49 -8.22 -11.77
CA ASP A 52 6.65 -8.17 -10.86
C ASP A 52 6.19 -8.36 -9.42
N PRO A 53 5.81 -9.60 -9.00
CA PRO A 53 5.40 -9.86 -7.63
C PRO A 53 6.61 -9.83 -6.69
N PRO A 54 6.46 -9.31 -5.45
CA PRO A 54 7.49 -9.44 -4.42
C PRO A 54 7.84 -10.91 -4.15
N ILE A 55 9.12 -11.23 -4.00
CA ILE A 55 9.58 -12.58 -3.59
C ILE A 55 9.02 -12.94 -2.20
N GLY A 56 8.72 -11.95 -1.38
CA GLY A 56 8.09 -12.11 -0.08
C GLY A 56 7.75 -10.78 0.56
N LEU A 57 6.95 -10.86 1.60
CA LEU A 57 6.44 -9.73 2.35
C LEU A 57 6.78 -9.89 3.83
N TYR A 58 7.35 -8.86 4.41
CA TYR A 58 7.42 -8.66 5.85
C TYR A 58 6.08 -8.14 6.34
N CYS A 59 5.48 -8.80 7.31
CA CYS A 59 4.14 -8.49 7.79
C CYS A 59 4.13 -8.37 9.32
N CYS A 60 3.41 -7.39 9.85
CA CYS A 60 3.08 -7.34 11.26
C CYS A 60 1.61 -6.96 11.47
N GLY A 61 1.05 -7.36 12.60
CA GLY A 61 -0.37 -7.25 12.91
C GLY A 61 -1.17 -8.50 12.56
N PRO A 62 -2.44 -8.57 13.02
CA PRO A 62 -3.30 -9.74 12.88
C PRO A 62 -3.91 -9.94 11.49
N ALA A 63 -3.79 -8.96 10.59
CA ALA A 63 -4.44 -8.99 9.27
C ALA A 63 -4.07 -10.23 8.46
N GLU A 64 -5.09 -10.88 7.89
CA GLU A 64 -5.00 -11.92 6.88
C GLU A 64 -5.42 -11.35 5.52
N PHE A 65 -4.86 -11.90 4.42
CA PHE A 65 -5.01 -11.34 3.08
C PHE A 65 -5.96 -12.14 2.18
N SER A 66 -6.94 -12.82 2.78
CA SER A 66 -7.93 -13.65 2.06
C SER A 66 -9.23 -12.93 1.73
N ALA A 67 -9.43 -11.74 2.29
CA ALA A 67 -10.68 -10.99 2.19
C ALA A 67 -10.79 -10.17 0.89
N ASN A 68 -11.96 -9.59 0.65
CA ASN A 68 -12.16 -8.55 -0.34
C ASN A 68 -11.30 -7.33 0.02
N ILE A 69 -10.39 -6.96 -0.85
CA ILE A 69 -9.42 -5.88 -0.61
C ILE A 69 -9.63 -4.77 -1.63
N ILE A 70 -9.77 -3.55 -1.14
CA ILE A 70 -9.84 -2.34 -1.95
C ILE A 70 -8.78 -1.35 -1.52
N ALA A 71 -8.05 -0.75 -2.48
CA ALA A 71 -7.08 0.28 -2.17
C ALA A 71 -7.72 1.67 -2.25
N ILE A 72 -7.47 2.51 -1.25
CA ILE A 72 -7.82 3.93 -1.27
C ILE A 72 -6.53 4.73 -1.25
N VAL A 73 -6.33 5.57 -2.27
CA VAL A 73 -5.11 6.36 -2.45
C VAL A 73 -5.44 7.80 -2.85
N GLY A 74 -4.49 8.70 -2.66
CA GLY A 74 -4.67 10.09 -3.07
C GLY A 74 -3.52 11.00 -2.67
N SER A 75 -3.81 12.29 -2.65
CA SER A 75 -2.86 13.34 -2.35
C SER A 75 -2.35 13.29 -0.90
N ARG A 76 -1.05 13.57 -0.73
CA ARG A 76 -0.45 13.82 0.60
C ARG A 76 -0.83 15.19 1.17
N TYR A 77 -1.27 16.10 0.32
CA TYR A 77 -1.71 17.46 0.63
C TYR A 77 -3.21 17.60 0.30
N ALA A 78 -4.00 16.65 0.81
CA ALA A 78 -5.42 16.60 0.55
C ALA A 78 -6.17 17.77 1.19
N SER A 79 -7.24 18.20 0.53
CA SER A 79 -8.18 19.17 1.08
C SER A 79 -9.00 18.56 2.24
N LEU A 80 -9.67 19.40 3.02
CA LEU A 80 -10.59 18.92 4.05
C LEU A 80 -11.70 18.03 3.44
N TYR A 81 -12.19 18.38 2.26
CA TYR A 81 -13.14 17.57 1.50
C TYR A 81 -12.59 16.18 1.20
N GLY A 82 -11.37 16.11 0.64
CA GLY A 82 -10.74 14.84 0.32
C GLY A 82 -10.51 13.95 1.54
N LEU A 83 -10.06 14.53 2.66
CA LEU A 83 -9.88 13.81 3.92
C LEU A 83 -11.20 13.23 4.43
N GLN A 84 -12.28 14.02 4.46
CA GLN A 84 -13.60 13.59 4.90
C GLN A 84 -14.18 12.49 4.00
N VAL A 85 -14.04 12.64 2.68
CA VAL A 85 -14.50 11.63 1.71
C VAL A 85 -13.74 10.34 1.88
N ALA A 86 -12.41 10.37 1.98
CA ALA A 86 -11.58 9.17 2.17
C ALA A 86 -11.93 8.45 3.47
N GLU A 87 -12.09 9.19 4.57
CA GLU A 87 -12.44 8.62 5.88
C GLU A 87 -13.83 7.99 5.87
N ARG A 88 -14.85 8.69 5.29
CA ARG A 88 -16.20 8.18 5.17
C ARG A 88 -16.25 6.93 4.30
N LEU A 89 -15.67 6.97 3.11
CA LEU A 89 -15.63 5.86 2.16
C LEU A 89 -14.97 4.62 2.77
N ALA A 90 -13.83 4.80 3.45
CA ALA A 90 -13.13 3.73 4.13
C ALA A 90 -13.96 3.12 5.26
N CYS A 91 -14.68 3.94 6.04
CA CYS A 91 -15.58 3.49 7.09
C CYS A 91 -16.72 2.63 6.51
N GLU A 92 -17.42 3.13 5.50
CA GLU A 92 -18.54 2.44 4.86
C GLU A 92 -18.12 1.12 4.18
N LEU A 93 -16.93 1.08 3.56
CA LEU A 93 -16.36 -0.14 2.99
C LEU A 93 -16.00 -1.16 4.08
N ALA A 94 -15.39 -0.71 5.16
CA ALA A 94 -15.01 -1.55 6.28
C ALA A 94 -16.23 -2.15 7.01
N GLU A 95 -17.32 -1.39 7.17
CA GLU A 95 -18.60 -1.86 7.68
C GLU A 95 -19.22 -2.97 6.83
N ARG A 96 -18.93 -2.98 5.52
CA ARG A 96 -19.35 -4.04 4.58
C ARG A 96 -18.37 -5.21 4.47
N GLY A 97 -17.38 -5.26 5.36
CA GLY A 97 -16.42 -6.37 5.43
C GLY A 97 -15.27 -6.27 4.42
N TRP A 98 -15.07 -5.12 3.77
CA TRP A 98 -13.90 -4.90 2.92
C TRP A 98 -12.66 -4.56 3.75
N CYS A 99 -11.53 -5.15 3.39
CA CYS A 99 -10.24 -4.70 3.89
C CYS A 99 -9.79 -3.46 3.11
N VAL A 100 -9.59 -2.35 3.82
CA VAL A 100 -9.08 -1.11 3.23
C VAL A 100 -7.56 -1.14 3.20
N LEU A 101 -6.99 -1.15 2.01
CA LEU A 101 -5.55 -1.09 1.78
C LEU A 101 -5.14 0.34 1.46
N SER A 102 -4.04 0.83 2.02
CA SER A 102 -3.49 2.13 1.65
C SER A 102 -1.98 2.21 1.85
N GLY A 103 -1.39 3.31 1.36
CA GLY A 103 0.06 3.48 1.32
C GLY A 103 0.69 4.02 2.59
N PHE A 104 -0.08 4.25 3.64
CA PHE A 104 0.41 4.78 4.91
C PHE A 104 1.08 6.17 4.80
N ALA A 105 0.84 6.91 3.72
CA ALA A 105 1.32 8.27 3.53
C ALA A 105 0.44 9.28 4.29
N ARG A 106 0.87 10.55 4.34
CA ARG A 106 0.03 11.67 4.80
C ARG A 106 -1.24 11.79 3.95
N GLY A 107 -2.20 12.55 4.42
CA GLY A 107 -3.38 12.92 3.66
C GLY A 107 -4.36 11.77 3.49
N ILE A 108 -4.71 11.45 2.26
CA ILE A 108 -5.77 10.48 1.93
C ILE A 108 -5.49 9.10 2.53
N ASP A 109 -4.26 8.60 2.47
CA ASP A 109 -3.90 7.29 3.01
C ASP A 109 -4.17 7.21 4.52
N THR A 110 -3.74 8.23 5.27
CA THR A 110 -4.00 8.33 6.72
C THR A 110 -5.49 8.41 7.02
N ALA A 111 -6.26 9.19 6.26
CA ALA A 111 -7.72 9.33 6.45
C ALA A 111 -8.43 7.99 6.16
N ALA A 112 -8.03 7.27 5.12
CA ALA A 112 -8.58 5.96 4.80
C ALA A 112 -8.35 4.94 5.94
N HIS A 113 -7.14 4.86 6.50
CA HIS A 113 -6.87 3.99 7.64
C HIS A 113 -7.71 4.34 8.85
N ARG A 114 -7.84 5.64 9.18
CA ARG A 114 -8.65 6.11 10.32
C ARG A 114 -10.13 5.78 10.13
N GLY A 115 -10.65 5.94 8.92
CA GLY A 115 -12.04 5.58 8.59
C GLY A 115 -12.33 4.10 8.83
N ALA A 116 -11.47 3.21 8.32
CA ALA A 116 -11.62 1.79 8.52
C ALA A 116 -11.49 1.37 10.00
N LEU A 117 -10.54 1.96 10.74
CA LEU A 117 -10.38 1.70 12.17
C LEU A 117 -11.57 2.19 13.00
N ARG A 118 -12.17 3.33 12.62
CA ARG A 118 -13.40 3.85 13.25
C ARG A 118 -14.57 2.88 13.13
N ALA A 119 -14.70 2.20 12.00
CA ALA A 119 -15.66 1.13 11.77
C ALA A 119 -15.28 -0.20 12.43
N GLN A 120 -14.18 -0.26 13.18
CA GLN A 120 -13.60 -1.49 13.73
C GLN A 120 -13.31 -2.55 12.64
N GLY A 121 -13.15 -2.11 11.40
CA GLY A 121 -12.89 -2.96 10.25
C GLY A 121 -11.40 -3.15 9.97
N LEU A 122 -11.10 -4.02 9.02
CA LEU A 122 -9.73 -4.38 8.68
C LEU A 122 -9.10 -3.33 7.77
N THR A 123 -7.89 -2.90 8.12
CA THR A 123 -7.08 -2.05 7.25
C THR A 123 -5.61 -2.44 7.30
N VAL A 124 -4.95 -2.34 6.15
CA VAL A 124 -3.55 -2.74 5.98
C VAL A 124 -2.75 -1.63 5.32
N GLY A 125 -1.68 -1.22 5.98
CA GLY A 125 -0.73 -0.26 5.44
C GLY A 125 0.38 -0.95 4.65
N VAL A 126 0.52 -0.62 3.37
CA VAL A 126 1.67 -1.05 2.56
C VAL A 126 2.75 0.01 2.69
N LEU A 127 3.91 -0.34 3.23
CA LEU A 127 4.95 0.64 3.54
C LEU A 127 5.97 0.77 2.39
N GLY A 128 6.43 2.00 2.15
CA GLY A 128 7.58 2.28 1.28
C GLY A 128 8.92 2.26 2.02
N CYS A 129 8.92 1.81 3.28
CA CYS A 129 10.11 1.57 4.11
C CYS A 129 10.00 0.19 4.76
N SER A 130 11.04 -0.25 5.47
CA SER A 130 10.97 -1.50 6.23
C SER A 130 9.94 -1.42 7.37
N ILE A 131 9.34 -2.56 7.74
CA ILE A 131 8.26 -2.61 8.74
C ILE A 131 8.69 -2.25 10.17
N ASP A 132 9.97 -2.16 10.45
CA ASP A 132 10.54 -1.71 11.73
C ASP A 132 10.76 -0.18 11.77
N ARG A 133 10.30 0.56 10.76
CA ARG A 133 10.42 2.01 10.68
C ARG A 133 9.06 2.68 10.50
N VAL A 134 8.86 3.73 11.28
CA VAL A 134 7.66 4.58 11.13
C VAL A 134 7.98 5.70 10.15
N TYR A 135 7.28 5.71 9.02
CA TYR A 135 7.35 6.82 8.07
C TYR A 135 5.99 7.03 7.39
N PRO A 136 5.44 8.23 7.41
CA PRO A 136 5.98 9.45 8.01
C PRO A 136 5.92 9.43 9.56
N PRO A 137 6.79 10.19 10.26
CA PRO A 137 6.87 10.14 11.74
C PRO A 137 5.57 10.49 12.46
N GLU A 138 4.77 11.39 11.91
CA GLU A 138 3.47 11.80 12.48
C GLU A 138 2.43 10.69 12.52
N ASN A 139 2.62 9.62 11.75
CA ASN A 139 1.75 8.43 11.78
C ASN A 139 2.16 7.40 12.86
N GLY A 140 2.94 7.81 13.87
CA GLY A 140 3.40 6.89 14.93
C GLY A 140 2.28 6.21 15.70
N GLU A 141 1.24 6.93 16.08
CA GLU A 141 0.05 6.39 16.74
C GLU A 141 -0.72 5.43 15.83
N LEU A 142 -0.97 5.83 14.59
CA LEU A 142 -1.62 5.00 13.58
C LEU A 142 -0.83 3.70 13.31
N TYR A 143 0.51 3.81 13.28
CA TYR A 143 1.37 2.63 13.13
C TYR A 143 1.18 1.64 14.28
N ALA A 144 1.14 2.13 15.53
CA ALA A 144 0.92 1.28 16.70
C ALA A 144 -0.48 0.63 16.67
N GLU A 145 -1.49 1.38 16.25
CA GLU A 145 -2.85 0.88 16.12
C GLU A 145 -3.02 -0.19 15.02
N LEU A 146 -2.42 0.01 13.83
CA LEU A 146 -2.44 -0.99 12.77
C LEU A 146 -1.72 -2.29 13.15
N ARG A 147 -0.69 -2.20 13.97
CA ARG A 147 -0.02 -3.39 14.50
C ARG A 147 -0.89 -4.21 15.44
N GLN A 148 -1.85 -3.60 16.09
CA GLN A 148 -2.73 -4.27 17.07
C GLN A 148 -4.04 -4.74 16.44
N LYS A 149 -4.63 -3.96 15.54
CA LYS A 149 -5.99 -4.18 15.03
C LYS A 149 -6.06 -4.42 13.52
N GLY A 150 -5.00 -4.12 12.79
CA GLY A 150 -4.93 -4.22 11.34
C GLY A 150 -3.68 -4.95 10.86
N GLY A 151 -3.00 -4.37 9.88
CA GLY A 151 -1.74 -4.91 9.38
C GLY A 151 -0.83 -3.86 8.77
N LEU A 152 0.45 -4.17 8.77
CA LEU A 152 1.47 -3.44 8.04
C LEU A 152 2.29 -4.42 7.24
N ILE A 153 2.56 -4.11 5.99
CA ILE A 153 3.37 -4.95 5.09
C ILE A 153 4.45 -4.13 4.39
N SER A 154 5.55 -4.79 4.11
CA SER A 154 6.65 -4.22 3.32
C SER A 154 7.39 -5.32 2.56
N GLU A 155 7.81 -5.00 1.33
CA GLU A 155 8.76 -5.82 0.57
C GLU A 155 10.20 -5.64 1.08
N LEU A 156 10.48 -4.57 1.82
CA LEU A 156 11.83 -4.20 2.21
C LEU A 156 12.28 -4.95 3.46
N ARG A 157 13.53 -5.44 3.44
CA ARG A 157 14.19 -6.08 4.55
C ARG A 157 14.23 -5.19 5.80
N LEU A 158 14.18 -5.80 6.98
CA LEU A 158 14.33 -5.09 8.26
C LEU A 158 15.61 -4.25 8.30
N GLY A 159 15.48 -3.02 8.79
CA GLY A 159 16.58 -2.05 8.88
C GLY A 159 16.94 -1.36 7.56
N SER A 160 16.23 -1.62 6.46
CA SER A 160 16.46 -0.91 5.19
C SER A 160 16.26 0.60 5.37
N ARG A 161 17.14 1.39 4.74
CA ARG A 161 17.01 2.85 4.74
C ARG A 161 15.81 3.25 3.89
N VAL A 162 15.20 4.38 4.28
CA VAL A 162 14.15 5.00 3.47
C VAL A 162 14.78 5.52 2.17
N ASP A 163 14.26 5.07 1.04
CA ASP A 163 14.66 5.51 -0.29
C ASP A 163 13.46 6.11 -1.02
N ARG A 164 13.68 7.22 -1.74
CA ARG A 164 12.62 7.88 -2.51
C ARG A 164 12.05 6.98 -3.60
N MET A 165 12.86 6.11 -4.19
CA MET A 165 12.44 5.17 -5.24
C MET A 165 11.60 4.00 -4.71
N SER A 166 11.68 3.69 -3.41
CA SER A 166 10.89 2.61 -2.82
C SER A 166 9.40 2.92 -2.76
N PHE A 167 9.00 4.18 -2.66
CA PHE A 167 7.59 4.58 -2.62
C PHE A 167 6.86 4.32 -3.95
N PRO A 168 7.36 4.74 -5.12
CA PRO A 168 6.79 4.35 -6.40
C PRO A 168 6.74 2.83 -6.61
N ARG A 169 7.81 2.11 -6.30
CA ARG A 169 7.87 0.65 -6.44
C ARG A 169 6.84 -0.06 -5.57
N ARG A 170 6.60 0.42 -4.34
CA ARG A 170 5.60 -0.13 -3.44
C ARG A 170 4.18 -0.03 -4.02
N ASN A 171 3.86 0.98 -4.84
CA ASN A 171 2.51 1.21 -5.34
C ASN A 171 1.98 0.04 -6.19
N ARG A 172 2.85 -0.74 -6.86
CA ARG A 172 2.45 -1.96 -7.57
C ARG A 172 1.90 -3.04 -6.62
N ILE A 173 2.31 -3.02 -5.35
CA ILE A 173 1.82 -3.94 -4.33
C ILE A 173 0.42 -3.52 -3.87
N LEU A 174 0.18 -2.20 -3.72
CA LEU A 174 -1.15 -1.68 -3.41
C LEU A 174 -2.19 -2.14 -4.42
N SER A 175 -1.96 -1.84 -5.70
CA SER A 175 -2.87 -2.26 -6.77
C SER A 175 -2.89 -3.79 -6.92
N GLY A 176 -1.73 -4.45 -6.82
CA GLY A 176 -1.59 -5.90 -6.99
C GLY A 176 -2.35 -6.73 -5.96
N MET A 177 -2.48 -6.26 -4.72
CA MET A 177 -3.25 -6.92 -3.67
C MET A 177 -4.75 -6.61 -3.74
N SER A 178 -5.15 -5.57 -4.45
CA SER A 178 -6.52 -5.06 -4.42
C SER A 178 -7.34 -5.53 -5.62
N GLN A 179 -8.63 -5.69 -5.44
CA GLN A 179 -9.59 -5.92 -6.53
C GLN A 179 -9.83 -4.63 -7.31
N ALA A 180 -9.75 -3.49 -6.61
CA ALA A 180 -9.92 -2.17 -7.20
C ALA A 180 -9.10 -1.10 -6.46
N VAL A 181 -8.86 0.01 -7.15
CA VAL A 181 -8.19 1.19 -6.59
C VAL A 181 -9.12 2.40 -6.69
N VAL A 182 -9.35 3.08 -5.58
CA VAL A 182 -10.10 4.33 -5.50
C VAL A 182 -9.13 5.49 -5.33
N VAL A 183 -9.18 6.45 -6.25
CA VAL A 183 -8.41 7.70 -6.17
C VAL A 183 -9.34 8.81 -5.68
N VAL A 184 -9.06 9.36 -4.49
CA VAL A 184 -9.94 10.38 -3.87
C VAL A 184 -9.57 11.78 -4.32
N GLU A 185 -8.32 12.17 -4.21
CA GLU A 185 -7.77 13.43 -4.72
C GLU A 185 -6.38 13.20 -5.29
N SER A 186 -6.10 13.77 -6.45
CA SER A 186 -4.77 13.75 -7.07
C SER A 186 -4.60 14.89 -8.06
N ASP A 187 -3.43 15.50 -8.06
CA ASP A 187 -2.99 16.22 -9.24
C ASP A 187 -2.59 15.23 -10.34
N VAL A 188 -2.53 15.69 -11.59
CA VAL A 188 -2.19 14.87 -12.77
C VAL A 188 -0.83 14.17 -12.64
N LYS A 189 0.12 14.80 -11.94
CA LYS A 189 1.45 14.25 -11.65
C LYS A 189 1.57 13.62 -10.26
N GLY A 190 0.44 13.42 -9.57
CA GLY A 190 0.42 12.85 -8.21
C GLY A 190 0.89 11.40 -8.16
N GLY A 191 1.49 11.00 -7.04
CA GLY A 191 1.93 9.61 -6.83
C GLY A 191 0.82 8.57 -6.87
N SER A 192 -0.42 8.96 -6.56
CA SER A 192 -1.63 8.13 -6.67
C SER A 192 -2.00 7.80 -8.12
N MET A 193 -1.65 8.68 -9.09
CA MET A 193 -1.82 8.40 -10.52
C MET A 193 -0.95 7.21 -10.97
N LEU A 194 0.25 7.06 -10.40
CA LEU A 194 1.08 5.89 -10.66
C LEU A 194 0.43 4.60 -10.12
N THR A 195 -0.23 4.66 -8.97
CA THR A 195 -0.98 3.50 -8.44
C THR A 195 -2.16 3.14 -9.37
N ALA A 196 -2.86 4.16 -9.90
CA ALA A 196 -3.93 3.93 -10.87
C ALA A 196 -3.39 3.32 -12.18
N SER A 197 -2.22 3.76 -12.66
CA SER A 197 -1.57 3.15 -13.83
C SER A 197 -1.23 1.69 -13.57
N PHE A 198 -0.60 1.35 -12.44
CA PHE A 198 -0.34 -0.04 -12.09
C PHE A 198 -1.63 -0.87 -11.98
N ALA A 199 -2.71 -0.29 -11.46
CA ALA A 199 -4.00 -0.97 -11.38
C ALA A 199 -4.51 -1.37 -12.78
N LEU A 200 -4.45 -0.46 -13.74
CA LEU A 200 -4.84 -0.73 -15.14
C LEU A 200 -3.94 -1.81 -15.77
N ASP A 201 -2.63 -1.70 -15.62
CA ASP A 201 -1.67 -2.69 -16.12
C ASP A 201 -1.89 -4.08 -15.52
N GLN A 202 -2.45 -4.14 -14.32
CA GLN A 202 -2.75 -5.37 -13.57
C GLN A 202 -4.20 -5.84 -13.72
N ASN A 203 -4.98 -5.26 -14.64
CA ASN A 203 -6.41 -5.55 -14.85
C ASN A 203 -7.26 -5.37 -13.58
N ARG A 204 -6.98 -4.32 -12.80
CA ARG A 204 -7.78 -3.91 -11.65
C ARG A 204 -8.70 -2.76 -12.03
N GLN A 205 -9.88 -2.71 -11.45
CA GLN A 205 -10.77 -1.58 -11.65
C GLN A 205 -10.21 -0.31 -11.00
N VAL A 206 -10.39 0.82 -11.67
CA VAL A 206 -10.01 2.14 -11.16
C VAL A 206 -11.27 2.97 -10.99
N PHE A 207 -11.46 3.45 -9.76
CA PHE A 207 -12.50 4.37 -9.39
C PHE A 207 -11.92 5.73 -9.07
N ALA A 208 -12.63 6.80 -9.36
CA ALA A 208 -12.18 8.15 -9.04
C ALA A 208 -13.31 8.98 -8.45
N ILE A 209 -12.99 9.71 -7.38
CA ILE A 209 -13.92 10.63 -6.74
C ILE A 209 -13.89 11.95 -7.51
N PRO A 210 -15.06 12.47 -7.96
CA PRO A 210 -15.13 13.78 -8.59
C PRO A 210 -14.88 14.88 -7.58
N GLY A 211 -14.33 15.98 -8.04
CA GLY A 211 -14.12 17.18 -7.22
C GLY A 211 -14.40 18.43 -8.01
N ARG A 212 -14.07 19.59 -7.42
CA ARG A 212 -14.28 20.88 -8.07
C ARG A 212 -13.39 21.02 -9.30
N ILE A 213 -13.92 21.62 -10.36
CA ILE A 213 -13.20 21.82 -11.63
C ILE A 213 -12.08 22.86 -11.53
N ASP A 214 -12.14 23.74 -10.53
CA ASP A 214 -11.16 24.78 -10.23
C ASP A 214 -10.08 24.33 -9.23
N SER A 215 -10.11 23.07 -8.76
CA SER A 215 -9.14 22.52 -7.84
C SER A 215 -8.07 21.71 -8.57
N ASP A 216 -6.80 22.04 -8.36
CA ASP A 216 -5.68 21.27 -8.89
C ASP A 216 -5.68 19.83 -8.37
N MET A 217 -6.14 19.60 -7.15
CA MET A 217 -6.23 18.26 -6.53
C MET A 217 -7.31 17.37 -7.16
N SER A 218 -8.20 17.94 -7.97
CA SER A 218 -9.22 17.17 -8.69
C SER A 218 -8.82 16.81 -10.12
N ARG A 219 -7.79 17.46 -10.67
CA ARG A 219 -7.39 17.29 -12.09
C ARG A 219 -7.00 15.85 -12.43
N GLY A 220 -6.30 15.16 -11.52
CA GLY A 220 -5.94 13.76 -11.71
C GLY A 220 -7.17 12.86 -11.76
N CYS A 221 -8.11 13.01 -10.81
CA CYS A 221 -9.38 12.27 -10.80
C CYS A 221 -10.22 12.56 -12.04
N HIS A 222 -10.33 13.82 -12.47
CA HIS A 222 -11.03 14.17 -13.72
C HIS A 222 -10.36 13.52 -14.94
N SER A 223 -9.03 13.48 -15.00
CA SER A 223 -8.31 12.80 -16.06
C SER A 223 -8.61 11.30 -16.07
N LEU A 224 -8.61 10.65 -14.90
CA LEU A 224 -8.97 9.23 -14.80
C LEU A 224 -10.39 8.95 -15.30
N ILE A 225 -11.37 9.75 -14.86
CA ILE A 225 -12.78 9.61 -15.29
C ILE A 225 -12.91 9.79 -16.79
N ARG A 226 -12.27 10.81 -17.38
CA ARG A 226 -12.27 11.02 -18.85
C ARG A 226 -11.63 9.88 -19.63
N ASN A 227 -10.73 9.13 -19.00
CA ASN A 227 -10.04 7.98 -19.59
C ASN A 227 -10.69 6.63 -19.21
N GLY A 228 -11.92 6.63 -18.69
CA GLY A 228 -12.72 5.44 -18.48
C GLY A 228 -12.74 4.90 -17.04
N ALA A 229 -12.11 5.58 -16.07
CA ALA A 229 -12.29 5.21 -14.67
C ALA A 229 -13.74 5.50 -14.23
N THR A 230 -14.30 4.60 -13.43
CA THR A 230 -15.67 4.77 -12.93
C THR A 230 -15.72 5.90 -11.91
N LEU A 231 -16.61 6.86 -12.13
CA LEU A 231 -16.92 7.91 -11.18
C LEU A 231 -17.71 7.33 -10.00
N VAL A 232 -17.29 7.65 -8.77
CA VAL A 232 -17.93 7.17 -7.54
C VAL A 232 -18.31 8.34 -6.65
N THR A 233 -19.53 8.28 -6.11
CA THR A 233 -20.06 9.26 -5.13
C THR A 233 -20.50 8.60 -3.82
N CYS A 234 -20.67 7.27 -3.80
CA CYS A 234 -21.11 6.45 -2.65
C CYS A 234 -20.57 5.01 -2.75
N VAL A 235 -20.83 4.19 -1.74
CA VAL A 235 -20.41 2.77 -1.63
C VAL A 235 -21.56 1.81 -2.01
N GLU A 236 -22.42 2.19 -2.91
CA GLU A 236 -23.49 1.32 -3.41
C GLU A 236 -23.06 0.53 -4.65
#